data_611d684e17cc36632bad7f0abb840d9d
#
_entry.id   611d684e17cc36632bad7f0abb840d9d
#
_cell.length_a   1.000
_cell.length_b   1.000
_cell.length_c   1.000
_cell.angle_alpha   90.00
_cell.angle_beta   90.00
_cell.angle_gamma   90.00
#
_symmetry.space_group_name_H-M   'P 1'
#
loop_
_entity.id
_entity.type
_entity.pdbx_description
1 polymer ?
#
loop_
_entity_poly.entity_id
_entity_poly.type
_entity_poly.pdbx_seq_one_letter_code
_entity_poly.pdbx_strand_id
1 'polypeptide(L)'
;MTDAFIWRKSAIWLWVESTRWTAVQPVVWLPKTAWVLNPTTESATDDSWYGVIDEIYDSFTTKNKSWISLEWMVKNDSIWYLFELALWNYSKLKVFKWTVSWWTPKRWDSVSWWVLRKILKIWTTTYYCFDWNVSAWTITNWTWTLSATAENSFTVHLFSRLNNNTHPSATICDIDPVASSYAPFCMINTFELSCEVADYMKYSAEFEWKQMQAYAEWTEPTPAYSDEPAFTSSMAWVRFADDEASLNTATEICMQSFRVSINKNLTDIQCFWSTDVDSLYNQQFSVEWDCEALFDDTTLRDYALNSQKKAVRFYAENNANGDFSAIYVDLFKVWLNDWTKTDSNNEIVKQTMWFTWQYSNEDWATIEIVLINWNSTWY
;
A
#
# COMPACT_ATOMS: atom_id res chain seq x y z
N MET A 1 15.58 27.59 -30.50
CA MET A 1 14.68 26.42 -30.46
C MET A 1 15.07 25.63 -29.20
N THR A 2 14.20 25.52 -28.22
CA THR A 2 14.40 24.61 -27.09
C THR A 2 14.17 23.21 -27.63
N ASP A 3 15.18 22.36 -27.51
CA ASP A 3 15.07 20.97 -27.93
C ASP A 3 13.98 20.27 -27.08
N ALA A 4 13.06 19.58 -27.73
CA ALA A 4 12.09 18.77 -27.03
C ALA A 4 12.82 17.65 -26.24
N PHE A 5 12.53 17.51 -24.98
CA PHE A 5 13.13 16.47 -24.18
C PHE A 5 12.24 15.20 -24.13
N ILE A 6 12.87 14.07 -23.89
CA ILE A 6 12.17 12.80 -23.71
C ILE A 6 11.80 12.68 -22.23
N TRP A 7 10.54 12.40 -21.92
CA TRP A 7 10.02 12.24 -20.55
C TRP A 7 10.82 11.26 -19.66
N ARG A 8 11.59 10.33 -20.25
CA ARG A 8 12.50 9.44 -19.53
C ARG A 8 13.62 10.16 -18.76
N LYS A 9 13.86 11.43 -19.04
CA LYS A 9 14.82 12.26 -18.29
C LYS A 9 14.21 12.88 -17.04
N SER A 10 12.89 12.84 -16.86
CA SER A 10 12.26 13.31 -15.65
C SER A 10 12.30 12.23 -14.55
N ALA A 11 12.44 12.65 -13.31
CA ALA A 11 12.58 11.76 -12.16
C ALA A 11 11.67 12.22 -11.02
N ILE A 12 11.11 11.27 -10.28
CA ILE A 12 10.32 11.52 -9.07
C ILE A 12 11.17 11.26 -7.85
N TRP A 13 11.16 12.19 -6.93
CA TRP A 13 11.90 12.16 -5.71
C TRP A 13 10.93 12.39 -4.53
N LEU A 14 10.88 11.51 -3.55
CA LEU A 14 9.87 11.49 -2.50
C LEU A 14 10.49 11.32 -1.12
N TRP A 15 9.87 11.93 -0.10
CA TRP A 15 10.11 11.63 1.30
C TRP A 15 8.87 11.90 2.16
N VAL A 16 8.68 11.09 3.19
CA VAL A 16 7.61 11.28 4.18
C VAL A 16 7.95 12.47 5.08
N GLU A 17 7.02 13.38 5.27
CA GLU A 17 7.21 14.56 6.12
C GLU A 17 7.21 14.16 7.61
N SER A 18 8.29 14.46 8.31
CA SER A 18 8.42 14.19 9.74
C SER A 18 7.46 15.04 10.58
N THR A 19 7.16 16.24 10.11
CA THR A 19 6.13 17.11 10.64
C THR A 19 5.19 17.43 9.51
N ARG A 20 3.93 17.05 9.66
CA ARG A 20 2.90 17.30 8.69
C ARG A 20 2.87 18.76 8.27
N TRP A 21 2.81 19.04 6.96
CA TRP A 21 2.76 20.39 6.35
C TRP A 21 4.11 21.12 6.31
N THR A 22 5.17 20.45 6.68
CA THR A 22 6.53 21.01 6.59
C THR A 22 7.28 20.27 5.49
N ALA A 23 7.55 20.98 4.39
CA ALA A 23 8.33 20.43 3.29
C ALA A 23 9.68 19.92 3.78
N VAL A 24 10.07 18.75 3.32
CA VAL A 24 11.35 18.11 3.62
C VAL A 24 12.06 17.80 2.32
N GLN A 25 13.38 17.85 2.35
CA GLN A 25 14.17 17.42 1.21
C GLN A 25 13.96 15.92 1.00
N PRO A 26 13.45 15.48 -0.17
CA PRO A 26 13.28 14.07 -0.46
C PRO A 26 14.59 13.30 -0.47
N VAL A 27 14.52 11.99 -0.27
CA VAL A 27 15.69 11.10 -0.17
C VAL A 27 15.59 9.90 -1.11
N VAL A 28 14.37 9.54 -1.53
CA VAL A 28 14.11 8.33 -2.28
C VAL A 28 13.67 8.64 -3.71
N TRP A 29 14.34 8.01 -4.65
CA TRP A 29 13.97 8.04 -6.05
C TRP A 29 12.97 6.93 -6.35
N LEU A 30 11.78 7.32 -6.78
CA LEU A 30 10.77 6.38 -7.23
C LEU A 30 10.90 6.19 -8.74
N PRO A 31 11.29 4.99 -9.19
CA PRO A 31 11.17 4.66 -10.58
C PRO A 31 9.70 4.65 -11.00
N LYS A 32 9.40 4.97 -12.25
CA LYS A 32 8.03 5.10 -12.77
C LYS A 32 7.89 4.58 -14.20
N THR A 33 6.75 3.97 -14.52
CA THR A 33 6.37 3.67 -15.91
C THR A 33 5.44 4.73 -16.47
N ALA A 34 4.53 5.22 -15.65
CA ALA A 34 3.65 6.31 -16.00
C ALA A 34 3.44 7.23 -14.80
N TRP A 35 3.21 8.50 -15.07
CA TRP A 35 2.80 9.47 -14.07
C TRP A 35 2.07 10.63 -14.76
N VAL A 36 1.16 11.22 -14.04
CA VAL A 36 0.42 12.41 -14.47
C VAL A 36 0.44 13.41 -13.33
N LEU A 37 0.89 14.61 -13.62
CA LEU A 37 0.78 15.75 -12.73
C LEU A 37 -0.29 16.68 -13.31
N ASN A 38 -1.35 16.93 -12.56
CA ASN A 38 -2.45 17.74 -13.04
C ASN A 38 -2.79 18.85 -12.02
N PRO A 39 -2.24 20.06 -12.21
CA PRO A 39 -2.74 21.24 -11.50
C PRO A 39 -4.15 21.56 -12.00
N THR A 40 -5.10 21.64 -11.10
CA THR A 40 -6.51 21.91 -11.39
C THR A 40 -6.92 23.22 -10.74
N THR A 41 -7.59 24.07 -11.48
CA THR A 41 -8.22 25.28 -10.95
C THR A 41 -9.73 25.16 -11.11
N GLU A 42 -10.46 25.34 -10.02
CA GLU A 42 -11.90 25.49 -10.07
C GLU A 42 -12.21 27.00 -10.22
N SER A 43 -13.20 27.33 -11.04
CA SER A 43 -13.64 28.69 -11.24
C SER A 43 -15.15 28.80 -11.09
N ALA A 44 -15.60 29.91 -10.53
CA ALA A 44 -17.00 30.31 -10.60
C ALA A 44 -17.18 31.30 -11.76
N THR A 45 -18.29 31.16 -12.44
CA THR A 45 -18.65 31.99 -13.58
C THR A 45 -19.82 32.92 -13.22
N ASP A 46 -19.77 34.13 -13.68
CA ASP A 46 -20.91 35.04 -13.65
C ASP A 46 -21.72 34.87 -14.95
N ASP A 47 -22.86 34.20 -14.85
CA ASP A 47 -23.83 33.98 -15.92
C ASP A 47 -25.00 34.97 -15.86
N SER A 48 -24.83 36.08 -15.14
CA SER A 48 -25.86 37.10 -14.98
C SER A 48 -26.22 37.73 -16.33
N TRP A 49 -27.46 38.09 -16.46
CA TRP A 49 -28.01 38.60 -17.71
C TRP A 49 -27.79 40.10 -17.86
N TYR A 50 -26.85 40.46 -18.72
CA TYR A 50 -26.48 41.84 -18.98
C TYR A 50 -27.07 42.42 -20.29
N GLY A 51 -28.01 41.71 -20.93
CA GLY A 51 -28.61 42.12 -22.19
C GLY A 51 -27.76 41.85 -23.42
N VAL A 52 -26.74 41.01 -23.33
CA VAL A 52 -25.91 40.49 -24.41
C VAL A 52 -26.23 39.02 -24.64
N ILE A 53 -25.81 38.47 -25.79
CA ILE A 53 -26.10 37.07 -26.16
C ILE A 53 -25.06 36.11 -25.54
N ASP A 54 -23.98 36.65 -25.01
CA ASP A 54 -22.90 35.86 -24.44
C ASP A 54 -23.33 35.17 -23.13
N GLU A 55 -22.95 33.92 -22.97
CA GLU A 55 -23.40 33.05 -21.86
C GLU A 55 -22.68 33.37 -20.56
N ILE A 56 -21.40 33.78 -20.61
CA ILE A 56 -20.54 34.04 -19.45
C ILE A 56 -20.02 35.48 -19.55
N TYR A 57 -20.25 36.27 -18.49
CA TYR A 57 -19.82 37.65 -18.40
C TYR A 57 -18.42 37.77 -17.76
N ASP A 58 -18.19 37.04 -16.66
CA ASP A 58 -16.94 37.06 -15.91
C ASP A 58 -16.67 35.70 -15.24
N SER A 59 -15.43 35.46 -14.87
CA SER A 59 -15.03 34.26 -14.13
C SER A 59 -13.89 34.56 -13.18
N PHE A 60 -13.91 33.94 -12.00
CA PHE A 60 -12.80 34.02 -11.06
C PHE A 60 -12.45 32.63 -10.51
N THR A 61 -11.15 32.46 -10.20
CA THR A 61 -10.66 31.23 -9.60
C THR A 61 -11.15 31.10 -8.15
N THR A 62 -11.85 30.02 -7.85
CA THR A 62 -12.37 29.73 -6.52
C THR A 62 -11.43 28.83 -5.75
N LYS A 63 -10.72 27.91 -6.45
CA LYS A 63 -9.89 26.93 -5.77
C LYS A 63 -8.75 26.46 -6.67
N ASN A 64 -7.57 26.33 -6.06
CA ASN A 64 -6.40 25.68 -6.65
C ASN A 64 -6.15 24.36 -5.94
N LYS A 65 -6.12 23.29 -6.69
CA LYS A 65 -5.82 21.94 -6.24
C LYS A 65 -4.91 21.26 -7.26
N SER A 66 -4.18 20.28 -6.84
CA SER A 66 -3.38 19.47 -7.74
C SER A 66 -3.47 17.99 -7.34
N TRP A 67 -3.34 17.13 -8.31
CA TRP A 67 -3.26 15.68 -8.07
C TRP A 67 -2.14 15.06 -8.93
N ILE A 68 -1.58 13.97 -8.45
CA ILE A 68 -0.57 13.18 -9.14
C ILE A 68 -0.96 11.71 -9.08
N SER A 69 -0.78 11.01 -10.19
CA SER A 69 -0.87 9.57 -10.27
C SER A 69 0.50 9.00 -10.64
N LEU A 70 0.93 8.02 -9.88
CA LEU A 70 2.18 7.28 -10.08
C LEU A 70 1.86 5.82 -10.32
N GLU A 71 2.43 5.24 -11.36
CA GLU A 71 2.31 3.82 -11.66
C GLU A 71 3.70 3.20 -11.86
N TRP A 72 3.93 2.05 -11.22
CA TRP A 72 5.14 1.26 -11.43
C TRP A 72 5.01 -0.20 -11.02
N MET A 73 6.07 -0.96 -11.31
CA MET A 73 6.28 -2.30 -10.78
C MET A 73 6.59 -2.24 -9.29
N VAL A 74 6.08 -3.19 -8.54
CA VAL A 74 6.39 -3.34 -7.11
C VAL A 74 7.80 -3.88 -6.98
N LYS A 75 8.65 -3.11 -6.32
CA LYS A 75 10.02 -3.47 -5.97
C LYS A 75 10.22 -3.52 -4.46
N ASN A 76 11.22 -4.24 -4.04
CA ASN A 76 11.40 -4.62 -2.64
C ASN A 76 11.57 -3.44 -1.68
N ASP A 77 12.38 -2.44 -2.02
CA ASP A 77 12.74 -1.38 -1.08
C ASP A 77 11.91 -0.11 -1.28
N SER A 78 11.70 0.31 -2.52
CA SER A 78 11.00 1.56 -2.83
C SER A 78 9.51 1.55 -2.46
N ILE A 79 8.85 0.39 -2.46
CA ILE A 79 7.44 0.25 -2.11
C ILE A 79 7.15 0.57 -0.63
N TRP A 80 8.13 0.46 0.25
CA TRP A 80 8.01 0.69 1.68
C TRP A 80 7.37 2.06 2.00
N TYR A 81 7.84 3.11 1.33
CA TYR A 81 7.35 4.48 1.56
C TYR A 81 5.88 4.66 1.18
N LEU A 82 5.45 3.96 0.14
CA LEU A 82 4.05 4.00 -0.29
C LEU A 82 3.15 3.25 0.69
N PHE A 83 3.60 2.13 1.24
CA PHE A 83 2.87 1.42 2.30
C PHE A 83 2.75 2.27 3.57
N GLU A 84 3.82 2.96 3.97
CA GLU A 84 3.78 3.89 5.10
C GLU A 84 2.77 5.02 4.87
N LEU A 85 2.78 5.64 3.70
CA LEU A 85 1.83 6.69 3.34
C LEU A 85 0.39 6.18 3.22
N ALA A 86 0.19 4.95 2.75
CA ALA A 86 -1.14 4.37 2.58
C ALA A 86 -1.78 3.95 3.91
N LEU A 87 -1.03 3.35 4.83
CA LEU A 87 -1.56 2.72 6.05
C LEU A 87 -1.19 3.45 7.35
N TRP A 88 -0.04 4.13 7.39
CA TRP A 88 0.43 5.01 8.46
C TRP A 88 0.99 4.38 9.73
N ASN A 89 0.50 3.27 10.20
CA ASN A 89 1.05 2.66 11.41
C ASN A 89 2.13 1.67 11.05
N TYR A 90 3.37 2.11 11.10
CA TYR A 90 4.55 1.31 10.81
C TYR A 90 5.18 0.75 12.08
N SER A 91 5.56 -0.52 12.04
CA SER A 91 6.35 -1.17 13.08
C SER A 91 7.42 -2.07 12.46
N LYS A 92 8.66 -1.88 12.88
CA LYS A 92 9.74 -2.82 12.61
C LYS A 92 9.68 -3.95 13.63
N LEU A 93 9.55 -5.18 13.18
CA LEU A 93 9.37 -6.33 14.07
C LEU A 93 10.68 -7.08 14.28
N LYS A 94 10.87 -7.63 15.49
CA LYS A 94 11.90 -8.63 15.78
C LYS A 94 11.40 -10.01 15.43
N VAL A 95 12.23 -10.75 14.76
CA VAL A 95 11.91 -12.06 14.23
C VAL A 95 12.64 -13.13 15.01
N PHE A 96 11.92 -14.16 15.40
CA PHE A 96 12.48 -15.31 16.08
C PHE A 96 12.06 -16.60 15.39
N LYS A 97 13.03 -17.43 15.10
CA LYS A 97 12.79 -18.82 14.68
C LYS A 97 12.55 -19.67 15.90
N TRP A 98 11.42 -20.33 15.93
CA TRP A 98 11.02 -21.10 17.11
C TRP A 98 10.44 -22.45 16.75
N THR A 99 10.79 -23.49 17.52
CA THR A 99 10.19 -24.80 17.41
C THR A 99 9.51 -25.13 18.74
N VAL A 100 8.19 -25.12 18.75
CA VAL A 100 7.38 -25.46 19.92
C VAL A 100 6.64 -26.77 19.67
N SER A 101 6.74 -27.70 20.61
CA SER A 101 6.11 -29.01 20.46
C SER A 101 4.74 -29.15 21.11
N TRP A 102 4.32 -28.20 21.94
CA TRP A 102 3.13 -28.39 22.82
C TRP A 102 2.24 -27.14 22.99
N TRP A 103 2.59 -25.98 22.44
CA TRP A 103 1.78 -24.76 22.47
C TRP A 103 1.72 -24.11 21.11
N THR A 104 0.52 -23.69 20.68
CA THR A 104 0.33 -22.92 19.45
C THR A 104 -0.01 -21.50 19.86
N PRO A 105 0.93 -20.55 19.74
CA PRO A 105 0.68 -19.16 20.07
C PRO A 105 -0.33 -18.55 19.09
N LYS A 106 -1.17 -17.67 19.61
CA LYS A 106 -2.09 -16.86 18.82
C LYS A 106 -1.60 -15.43 18.78
N ARG A 107 -2.01 -14.72 17.74
CA ARG A 107 -1.81 -13.29 17.65
C ARG A 107 -2.33 -12.60 18.95
N TRP A 108 -1.59 -11.59 19.41
CA TRP A 108 -1.80 -10.88 20.68
C TRP A 108 -1.50 -11.67 21.95
N ASP A 109 -1.10 -12.92 21.85
CA ASP A 109 -0.60 -13.61 23.04
C ASP A 109 0.62 -12.87 23.59
N SER A 110 0.58 -12.59 24.88
CA SER A 110 1.70 -11.95 25.56
C SER A 110 2.62 -13.02 26.16
N VAL A 111 3.89 -12.95 25.78
CA VAL A 111 4.92 -13.79 26.39
C VAL A 111 5.79 -12.89 27.24
N SER A 112 5.59 -12.92 28.56
CA SER A 112 6.17 -11.96 29.49
C SER A 112 5.63 -10.54 29.23
N TRP A 113 6.48 -9.60 28.79
CA TRP A 113 6.11 -8.23 28.43
C TRP A 113 5.95 -8.02 26.92
N TRP A 114 5.97 -9.09 26.14
CA TRP A 114 6.01 -9.07 24.68
C TRP A 114 4.70 -9.49 24.09
N VAL A 115 4.26 -8.76 23.09
CA VAL A 115 3.04 -9.06 22.37
C VAL A 115 3.41 -9.63 21.01
N LEU A 116 2.93 -10.84 20.73
CA LEU A 116 3.07 -11.45 19.41
C LEU A 116 2.23 -10.70 18.40
N ARG A 117 2.89 -10.08 17.43
CA ARG A 117 2.25 -9.27 16.40
C ARG A 117 1.87 -10.08 15.18
N LYS A 118 2.76 -10.97 14.76
CA LYS A 118 2.58 -11.73 13.52
C LYS A 118 3.22 -13.09 13.60
N ILE A 119 2.57 -14.07 12.98
CA ILE A 119 3.14 -15.39 12.73
C ILE A 119 3.29 -15.52 11.22
N LEU A 120 4.52 -15.79 10.78
CA LEU A 120 4.86 -15.96 9.38
C LEU A 120 5.37 -17.38 9.16
N LYS A 121 4.88 -18.02 8.12
CA LYS A 121 5.43 -19.28 7.63
C LYS A 121 6.14 -19.02 6.31
N ILE A 122 7.45 -19.01 6.37
CA ILE A 122 8.30 -18.84 5.20
C ILE A 122 8.84 -20.22 4.85
N TRP A 123 8.47 -20.76 3.69
CA TRP A 123 8.71 -22.15 3.29
C TRP A 123 8.22 -23.16 4.35
N THR A 124 9.15 -23.88 4.96
CA THR A 124 8.86 -24.89 6.00
C THR A 124 9.04 -24.38 7.43
N THR A 125 9.53 -23.15 7.60
CA THR A 125 9.89 -22.57 8.90
C THR A 125 8.82 -21.59 9.36
N THR A 126 8.42 -21.67 10.62
CA THR A 126 7.54 -20.70 11.24
C THR A 126 8.36 -19.70 12.04
N TYR A 127 8.09 -18.43 11.78
CA TYR A 127 8.71 -17.29 12.46
C TYR A 127 7.68 -16.55 13.27
N TYR A 128 8.08 -16.08 14.45
CA TYR A 128 7.26 -15.33 15.38
C TYR A 128 7.80 -13.92 15.47
N CYS A 129 6.97 -12.93 15.18
CA CYS A 129 7.36 -11.53 15.06
C CYS A 129 6.78 -10.73 16.23
N PHE A 130 7.66 -10.04 16.95
CA PHE A 130 7.34 -9.23 18.12
C PHE A 130 7.74 -7.77 17.91
N ASP A 131 7.22 -6.87 18.73
CA ASP A 131 7.59 -5.46 18.67
C ASP A 131 9.11 -5.27 18.84
N TRP A 132 9.68 -4.32 18.09
CA TRP A 132 11.13 -4.11 18.01
C TRP A 132 11.82 -3.74 19.33
N ASN A 133 11.11 -3.11 20.26
CA ASN A 133 11.69 -2.61 21.52
C ASN A 133 12.15 -3.69 22.50
N VAL A 134 12.20 -4.91 22.03
CA VAL A 134 12.53 -6.06 22.84
C VAL A 134 13.95 -6.53 22.56
N SER A 135 14.80 -6.56 23.58
CA SER A 135 16.13 -7.18 23.51
C SER A 135 16.01 -8.72 23.50
N ALA A 136 16.96 -9.40 22.82
CA ALA A 136 17.00 -10.86 22.82
C ALA A 136 17.25 -11.38 24.24
N TRP A 137 16.23 -12.02 24.83
CA TRP A 137 16.33 -12.63 26.15
C TRP A 137 15.76 -14.05 26.10
N THR A 138 16.29 -14.88 26.99
CA THR A 138 15.66 -16.18 27.26
C THR A 138 14.34 -15.93 27.97
N ILE A 139 13.24 -16.28 27.35
CA ILE A 139 11.92 -16.13 27.93
C ILE A 139 11.69 -17.34 28.84
N THR A 140 11.68 -17.10 30.12
CA THR A 140 11.39 -18.14 31.11
C THR A 140 10.03 -17.83 31.74
N ASN A 141 9.06 -18.66 31.48
CA ASN A 141 7.82 -18.69 32.26
C ASN A 141 7.96 -19.81 33.30
N TRP A 142 7.15 -19.78 34.36
CA TRP A 142 7.23 -20.70 35.51
C TRP A 142 7.24 -22.18 35.10
N THR A 143 6.82 -22.53 33.91
CA THR A 143 6.70 -23.89 33.42
C THR A 143 7.60 -24.24 32.21
N TRP A 144 8.29 -23.27 31.60
CA TRP A 144 9.09 -23.58 30.41
C TRP A 144 10.11 -22.46 30.09
N THR A 145 11.22 -22.87 29.49
CA THR A 145 12.26 -21.97 28.99
C THR A 145 12.29 -22.03 27.47
N LEU A 146 12.20 -20.91 26.84
CA LEU A 146 12.25 -20.75 25.39
C LEU A 146 13.64 -20.35 24.97
N SER A 147 14.26 -21.18 24.18
CA SER A 147 15.45 -20.82 23.41
C SER A 147 15.00 -20.37 22.03
N ALA A 148 14.76 -19.07 21.87
CA ALA A 148 14.46 -18.48 20.59
C ALA A 148 15.77 -17.97 19.97
N THR A 149 16.07 -18.40 18.75
CA THR A 149 17.19 -17.83 17.99
C THR A 149 16.66 -16.60 17.24
N ALA A 150 17.22 -15.44 17.52
CA ALA A 150 16.90 -14.24 16.76
C ALA A 150 17.31 -14.44 15.29
N GLU A 151 16.40 -14.19 14.38
CA GLU A 151 16.67 -14.17 12.95
C GLU A 151 17.07 -12.73 12.57
N ASN A 152 18.28 -12.57 12.08
CA ASN A 152 18.82 -11.26 11.70
C ASN A 152 19.14 -11.18 10.20
N SER A 153 18.85 -12.23 9.44
CA SER A 153 19.13 -12.25 8.00
C SER A 153 18.16 -11.41 7.19
N PHE A 154 16.98 -11.11 7.74
CA PHE A 154 16.00 -10.24 7.11
C PHE A 154 15.26 -9.38 8.15
N THR A 155 14.68 -8.31 7.68
CA THR A 155 13.85 -7.40 8.48
C THR A 155 12.39 -7.55 8.09
N VAL A 156 11.51 -7.55 9.07
CA VAL A 156 10.05 -7.58 8.88
C VAL A 156 9.48 -6.22 9.24
N HIS A 157 8.82 -5.61 8.27
CA HIS A 157 8.12 -4.33 8.37
C HIS A 157 6.63 -4.60 8.36
N LEU A 158 5.92 -4.16 9.38
CA LEU A 158 4.48 -4.27 9.50
C LEU A 158 3.84 -2.91 9.31
N PHE A 159 2.91 -2.81 8.38
CA PHE A 159 2.09 -1.65 8.12
C PHE A 159 0.64 -1.98 8.44
N SER A 160 0.02 -1.19 9.28
CA SER A 160 -1.38 -1.34 9.64
C SER A 160 -2.08 0.02 9.63
N ARG A 161 -3.41 0.00 9.51
CA ARG A 161 -4.18 1.22 9.53
C ARG A 161 -4.12 1.90 10.90
N LEU A 162 -3.83 3.20 10.92
CA LEU A 162 -4.02 4.03 12.11
C LEU A 162 -5.46 4.56 12.14
N ASN A 163 -6.09 4.48 13.30
CA ASN A 163 -7.48 4.93 13.48
C ASN A 163 -7.55 6.42 13.89
N ASN A 164 -7.10 7.30 13.01
CA ASN A 164 -7.24 8.74 13.13
C ASN A 164 -7.44 9.39 11.75
N ASN A 165 -7.67 10.69 11.71
CA ASN A 165 -7.87 11.47 10.48
C ASN A 165 -6.68 12.38 10.12
N THR A 166 -5.53 12.17 10.75
CA THR A 166 -4.30 12.96 10.52
C THR A 166 -3.18 12.07 9.98
N HIS A 167 -3.42 11.41 8.86
CA HIS A 167 -2.42 10.56 8.20
C HIS A 167 -1.23 11.36 7.67
N PRO A 168 -0.08 10.73 7.40
CA PRO A 168 1.12 11.42 6.97
C PRO A 168 0.96 12.08 5.62
N SER A 169 1.76 13.08 5.44
CA SER A 169 2.01 13.73 4.16
C SER A 169 3.43 13.43 3.69
N ALA A 170 3.66 13.66 2.42
CA ALA A 170 4.95 13.54 1.79
C ALA A 170 5.26 14.80 0.98
N THR A 171 6.54 15.10 0.82
CA THR A 171 7.02 16.03 -0.19
C THR A 171 7.41 15.24 -1.42
N ILE A 172 6.81 15.58 -2.57
CA ILE A 172 7.11 14.97 -3.88
C ILE A 172 7.75 16.04 -4.75
N CYS A 173 8.92 15.70 -5.30
CA CYS A 173 9.60 16.56 -6.26
C CYS A 173 9.57 15.91 -7.64
N ASP A 174 9.21 16.68 -8.64
CA ASP A 174 9.36 16.34 -10.03
C ASP A 174 10.60 17.05 -10.58
N ILE A 175 11.62 16.29 -10.86
CA ILE A 175 12.86 16.77 -11.44
C ILE A 175 12.76 16.63 -12.95
N ASP A 176 12.72 17.74 -13.63
CA ASP A 176 12.46 17.84 -15.06
C ASP A 176 13.53 18.71 -15.72
N PRO A 177 14.03 18.34 -16.91
CA PRO A 177 15.05 19.12 -17.62
C PRO A 177 14.65 20.56 -18.02
N VAL A 178 13.35 20.87 -18.01
CA VAL A 178 12.84 22.19 -18.37
C VAL A 178 12.55 23.04 -17.14
N ALA A 179 11.82 22.50 -16.18
CA ALA A 179 11.42 23.22 -14.99
C ALA A 179 11.06 22.23 -13.88
N SER A 180 11.96 22.04 -12.93
CA SER A 180 11.70 21.21 -11.76
C SER A 180 10.72 21.89 -10.82
N SER A 181 9.93 21.08 -10.14
CA SER A 181 8.89 21.53 -9.23
C SER A 181 8.77 20.61 -8.02
N TYR A 182 8.19 21.12 -6.95
CA TYR A 182 7.89 20.30 -5.78
C TYR A 182 6.48 20.55 -5.25
N ALA A 183 5.95 19.53 -4.66
CA ALA A 183 4.64 19.53 -4.04
C ALA A 183 4.81 19.10 -2.57
N PRO A 184 4.75 20.03 -1.63
CA PRO A 184 4.72 19.69 -0.21
C PRO A 184 3.34 19.22 0.20
N PHE A 185 3.24 18.47 1.27
CA PHE A 185 1.98 18.06 1.83
C PHE A 185 1.13 17.18 0.90
N CYS A 186 1.76 16.34 0.10
CA CYS A 186 1.06 15.34 -0.67
C CYS A 186 0.50 14.25 0.24
N MET A 187 -0.79 13.96 0.13
CA MET A 187 -1.42 12.83 0.81
C MET A 187 -1.89 11.81 -0.22
N ILE A 188 -1.64 10.54 0.06
CA ILE A 188 -2.18 9.44 -0.76
C ILE A 188 -3.70 9.38 -0.57
N ASN A 189 -4.46 9.45 -1.65
CA ASN A 189 -5.90 9.25 -1.65
C ASN A 189 -6.24 7.80 -1.97
N THR A 190 -5.72 7.29 -3.07
CA THR A 190 -5.92 5.92 -3.51
C THR A 190 -4.57 5.23 -3.67
N PHE A 191 -4.49 4.00 -3.18
CA PHE A 191 -3.34 3.12 -3.40
C PHE A 191 -3.83 1.76 -3.85
N GLU A 192 -3.33 1.29 -4.98
CA GLU A 192 -3.73 0.02 -5.59
C GLU A 192 -2.51 -0.88 -5.79
N LEU A 193 -2.69 -2.15 -5.47
CA LEU A 193 -1.78 -3.24 -5.84
C LEU A 193 -2.51 -4.18 -6.78
N SER A 194 -1.88 -4.53 -7.89
CA SER A 194 -2.43 -5.46 -8.88
C SER A 194 -1.37 -6.42 -9.41
N CYS A 195 -1.83 -7.60 -9.80
CA CYS A 195 -1.00 -8.59 -10.45
C CYS A 195 -1.84 -9.43 -11.42
N GLU A 196 -1.36 -9.60 -12.63
CA GLU A 196 -1.95 -10.44 -13.65
C GLU A 196 -0.98 -11.55 -14.04
N VAL A 197 -1.50 -12.69 -14.52
CA VAL A 197 -0.66 -13.80 -14.97
C VAL A 197 0.28 -13.35 -16.09
N ALA A 198 1.54 -13.78 -15.99
CA ALA A 198 2.63 -13.47 -16.91
C ALA A 198 3.06 -11.98 -16.93
N ASP A 199 2.75 -11.23 -15.87
CA ASP A 199 3.17 -9.83 -15.71
C ASP A 199 3.89 -9.60 -14.38
N TYR A 200 4.43 -8.40 -14.21
CA TYR A 200 4.93 -7.91 -12.94
C TYR A 200 3.78 -7.53 -12.01
N MET A 201 4.02 -7.65 -10.70
CA MET A 201 3.16 -6.99 -9.72
C MET A 201 3.35 -5.48 -9.87
N LYS A 202 2.23 -4.75 -9.94
CA LYS A 202 2.21 -3.30 -10.16
C LYS A 202 1.53 -2.60 -9.00
N TYR A 203 1.87 -1.34 -8.83
CA TYR A 203 1.12 -0.43 -7.98
C TYR A 203 0.68 0.80 -8.76
N SER A 204 -0.43 1.38 -8.31
CA SER A 204 -0.87 2.72 -8.66
C SER A 204 -1.10 3.51 -7.39
N ALA A 205 -0.63 4.75 -7.34
CA ALA A 205 -0.79 5.61 -6.19
C ALA A 205 -1.23 7.00 -6.63
N GLU A 206 -2.37 7.44 -6.13
CA GLU A 206 -2.90 8.77 -6.40
C GLU A 206 -2.72 9.65 -5.18
N PHE A 207 -2.14 10.81 -5.40
CA PHE A 207 -1.90 11.81 -4.38
C PHE A 207 -2.70 13.07 -4.65
N GLU A 208 -3.18 13.67 -3.60
CA GLU A 208 -3.76 15.01 -3.61
C GLU A 208 -2.89 15.97 -2.81
N TRP A 209 -2.77 17.22 -3.28
CA TRP A 209 -2.03 18.26 -2.58
C TRP A 209 -2.53 19.66 -2.90
N LYS A 210 -1.92 20.64 -2.25
CA LYS A 210 -2.05 22.06 -2.55
C LYS A 210 -1.46 22.40 -3.92
N GLN A 211 -1.39 23.67 -4.23
CA GLN A 211 -0.74 24.14 -5.45
C GLN A 211 0.75 23.79 -5.47
N MET A 212 1.22 23.34 -6.61
CA MET A 212 2.61 23.05 -6.90
C MET A 212 3.47 24.31 -6.85
N GLN A 213 4.71 24.17 -6.39
CA GLN A 213 5.66 25.25 -6.24
C GLN A 213 6.87 25.03 -7.14
N ALA A 214 7.48 26.14 -7.62
CA ALA A 214 8.72 26.05 -8.35
C ALA A 214 9.85 25.53 -7.45
N TYR A 215 10.68 24.66 -7.98
CA TYR A 215 11.80 24.08 -7.23
C TYR A 215 12.90 25.14 -7.06
N ALA A 216 12.97 25.77 -5.90
CA ALA A 216 13.92 26.81 -5.60
C ALA A 216 14.62 26.65 -4.23
N GLU A 217 14.17 25.72 -3.39
CA GLU A 217 14.65 25.62 -2.01
C GLU A 217 15.88 24.71 -1.85
N TRP A 218 16.07 23.75 -2.73
CA TRP A 218 17.15 22.76 -2.62
C TRP A 218 17.96 22.67 -3.91
N THR A 219 19.20 22.21 -3.81
CA THR A 219 20.00 21.87 -4.99
C THR A 219 19.43 20.61 -5.63
N GLU A 220 19.13 20.67 -6.92
CA GLU A 220 18.67 19.51 -7.67
C GLU A 220 19.69 18.37 -7.60
N PRO A 221 19.32 17.23 -7.06
CA PRO A 221 20.23 16.10 -6.99
C PRO A 221 20.23 15.31 -8.31
N THR A 222 21.30 14.59 -8.56
CA THR A 222 21.34 13.63 -9.66
C THR A 222 20.54 12.38 -9.27
N PRO A 223 19.60 11.91 -10.11
CA PRO A 223 18.83 10.70 -9.83
C PRO A 223 19.72 9.49 -9.61
N ALA A 224 19.51 8.80 -8.50
CA ALA A 224 20.20 7.58 -8.13
C ALA A 224 19.17 6.49 -7.78
N TYR A 225 19.03 5.51 -8.66
CA TYR A 225 18.11 4.38 -8.46
C TYR A 225 18.88 3.16 -7.97
N SER A 226 18.32 2.46 -6.99
CA SER A 226 18.83 1.16 -6.56
C SER A 226 18.44 0.06 -7.55
N ASP A 227 19.28 -0.95 -7.68
CA ASP A 227 18.94 -2.16 -8.44
C ASP A 227 18.17 -3.13 -7.52
N GLU A 228 16.87 -2.91 -7.44
CA GLU A 228 15.97 -3.67 -6.59
C GLU A 228 15.27 -4.78 -7.38
N PRO A 229 15.15 -5.99 -6.81
CA PRO A 229 14.38 -7.05 -7.44
C PRO A 229 12.88 -6.68 -7.47
N ALA A 230 12.23 -6.98 -8.60
CA ALA A 230 10.80 -6.80 -8.78
C ALA A 230 10.04 -8.09 -8.47
N PHE A 231 8.79 -7.97 -8.04
CA PHE A 231 7.89 -9.10 -7.87
C PHE A 231 7.15 -9.41 -9.18
N THR A 232 6.96 -10.68 -9.45
CA THR A 232 6.28 -11.18 -10.65
C THR A 232 5.12 -12.10 -10.25
N SER A 233 4.18 -12.31 -11.17
CA SER A 233 3.04 -13.21 -10.96
C SER A 233 3.43 -14.66 -10.63
N SER A 234 4.57 -15.12 -11.11
CA SER A 234 5.08 -16.47 -10.79
C SER A 234 5.53 -16.64 -9.34
N MET A 235 5.62 -15.53 -8.60
CA MET A 235 6.02 -15.47 -7.19
C MET A 235 4.83 -15.18 -6.27
N ALA A 236 3.61 -15.11 -6.81
CA ALA A 236 2.42 -14.64 -6.12
C ALA A 236 1.41 -15.76 -5.89
N TRP A 237 0.80 -15.79 -4.71
CA TRP A 237 -0.22 -16.76 -4.30
C TRP A 237 -1.31 -16.09 -3.47
N VAL A 238 -2.48 -16.73 -3.45
CA VAL A 238 -3.62 -16.30 -2.64
C VAL A 238 -4.13 -17.46 -1.79
N ARG A 239 -4.49 -17.17 -0.55
CA ARG A 239 -5.07 -18.14 0.40
C ARG A 239 -6.33 -17.57 1.04
N PHE A 240 -7.29 -18.44 1.28
CA PHE A 240 -8.52 -18.15 2.02
C PHE A 240 -8.60 -19.06 3.24
N ALA A 241 -9.00 -18.50 4.37
CA ALA A 241 -9.20 -19.24 5.61
C ALA A 241 -10.36 -18.67 6.43
N ASP A 242 -10.77 -19.37 7.48
CA ASP A 242 -11.82 -18.88 8.37
C ASP A 242 -11.32 -17.74 9.28
N ASP A 243 -10.04 -17.75 9.61
CA ASP A 243 -9.36 -16.75 10.43
C ASP A 243 -7.90 -16.51 9.96
N GLU A 244 -7.27 -15.45 10.48
CA GLU A 244 -5.88 -15.08 10.13
C GLU A 244 -4.88 -16.18 10.53
N ALA A 245 -5.07 -16.82 11.65
CA ALA A 245 -4.13 -17.85 12.14
C ALA A 245 -4.07 -19.06 11.19
N SER A 246 -5.19 -19.40 10.57
CA SER A 246 -5.32 -20.50 9.62
C SER A 246 -4.74 -20.19 8.23
N LEU A 247 -4.52 -18.91 7.88
CA LEU A 247 -3.97 -18.51 6.59
C LEU A 247 -2.58 -19.10 6.31
N ASN A 248 -1.79 -19.35 7.36
CA ASN A 248 -0.46 -19.94 7.21
C ASN A 248 -0.46 -21.39 6.71
N THR A 249 -1.59 -22.10 6.87
CA THR A 249 -1.75 -23.52 6.49
C THR A 249 -2.82 -23.76 5.45
N ALA A 250 -3.56 -22.73 5.07
CA ALA A 250 -4.60 -22.80 4.06
C ALA A 250 -4.02 -23.18 2.68
N THR A 251 -4.83 -23.85 1.89
CA THR A 251 -4.48 -24.22 0.52
C THR A 251 -4.42 -22.99 -0.38
N GLU A 252 -3.46 -22.94 -1.25
CA GLU A 252 -3.32 -21.92 -2.28
C GLU A 252 -4.37 -22.12 -3.38
N ILE A 253 -4.93 -21.00 -3.85
CA ILE A 253 -5.88 -20.97 -4.94
C ILE A 253 -5.21 -20.39 -6.17
N CYS A 254 -5.42 -21.02 -7.32
CA CYS A 254 -4.88 -20.57 -8.60
C CYS A 254 -5.65 -19.35 -9.10
N MET A 255 -5.02 -18.18 -9.03
CA MET A 255 -5.58 -16.91 -9.50
C MET A 255 -5.04 -16.55 -10.88
N GLN A 256 -5.86 -15.88 -11.69
CA GLN A 256 -5.47 -15.29 -12.97
C GLN A 256 -5.12 -13.81 -12.82
N SER A 257 -5.84 -13.11 -11.95
CA SER A 257 -5.55 -11.74 -11.56
C SER A 257 -6.02 -11.48 -10.15
N PHE A 258 -5.43 -10.49 -9.51
CA PHE A 258 -5.97 -9.89 -8.30
C PHE A 258 -5.69 -8.39 -8.28
N ARG A 259 -6.53 -7.66 -7.59
CA ARG A 259 -6.40 -6.23 -7.36
C ARG A 259 -6.89 -5.88 -5.95
N VAL A 260 -6.08 -5.12 -5.21
CA VAL A 260 -6.43 -4.57 -3.90
C VAL A 260 -6.31 -3.06 -3.98
N SER A 261 -7.40 -2.35 -3.74
CA SER A 261 -7.45 -0.89 -3.74
C SER A 261 -7.78 -0.36 -2.35
N ILE A 262 -6.93 0.52 -1.84
CA ILE A 262 -7.09 1.22 -0.57
C ILE A 262 -7.48 2.66 -0.89
N ASN A 263 -8.63 3.12 -0.40
CA ASN A 263 -9.09 4.48 -0.58
C ASN A 263 -9.27 5.17 0.77
N LYS A 264 -8.67 6.35 0.92
CA LYS A 264 -8.75 7.17 2.14
C LYS A 264 -9.86 8.20 2.10
N ASN A 265 -10.52 8.40 0.95
CA ASN A 265 -11.58 9.39 0.76
C ASN A 265 -11.16 10.76 1.30
N LEU A 266 -10.10 11.32 0.77
CA LEU A 266 -9.58 12.60 1.22
C LEU A 266 -10.61 13.71 1.03
N THR A 267 -10.67 14.59 2.01
CA THR A 267 -11.46 15.83 1.94
C THR A 267 -10.54 17.01 2.17
N ASP A 268 -10.69 17.99 1.31
CA ASP A 268 -9.98 19.25 1.40
C ASP A 268 -10.83 20.30 2.14
N ILE A 269 -10.15 21.17 2.88
CA ILE A 269 -10.73 22.32 3.56
C ILE A 269 -10.12 23.58 3.00
N GLN A 270 -10.96 24.55 2.68
CA GLN A 270 -10.58 25.86 2.17
C GLN A 270 -11.14 26.96 3.08
N CYS A 271 -10.38 28.03 3.29
CA CYS A 271 -10.82 29.21 4.03
C CYS A 271 -11.27 30.31 3.07
N PHE A 272 -12.19 31.17 3.51
CA PHE A 272 -12.82 32.23 2.69
C PHE A 272 -11.83 33.20 1.99
N TRP A 273 -10.66 33.42 2.58
CA TRP A 273 -9.68 34.39 2.07
C TRP A 273 -8.57 33.76 1.23
N SER A 274 -8.68 32.49 0.91
CA SER A 274 -7.66 31.76 0.16
C SER A 274 -8.30 31.01 -1.00
N THR A 275 -7.62 31.03 -2.14
CA THR A 275 -7.93 30.15 -3.27
C THR A 275 -7.22 28.80 -3.14
N ASP A 276 -6.25 28.68 -2.23
CA ASP A 276 -5.53 27.44 -2.01
C ASP A 276 -6.22 26.57 -0.94
N VAL A 277 -6.12 25.27 -1.10
CA VAL A 277 -6.52 24.31 -0.09
C VAL A 277 -5.73 24.56 1.20
N ASP A 278 -6.41 24.76 2.32
CA ASP A 278 -5.76 24.96 3.62
C ASP A 278 -5.27 23.63 4.20
N SER A 279 -6.09 22.59 4.17
CA SER A 279 -5.76 21.29 4.75
C SER A 279 -6.48 20.13 4.04
N LEU A 280 -5.86 18.95 4.11
CA LEU A 280 -6.40 17.67 3.65
C LEU A 280 -6.59 16.74 4.86
N TYR A 281 -7.72 16.07 4.91
CA TYR A 281 -8.02 15.08 5.94
C TYR A 281 -8.52 13.80 5.31
N ASN A 282 -8.07 12.65 5.81
CA ASN A 282 -8.66 11.38 5.45
C ASN A 282 -10.00 11.20 6.18
N GLN A 283 -10.96 10.67 5.47
CA GLN A 283 -12.29 10.34 5.98
C GLN A 283 -12.47 8.83 6.16
N GLN A 284 -13.54 8.31 5.65
CA GLN A 284 -13.85 6.89 5.71
C GLN A 284 -12.85 6.10 4.87
N PHE A 285 -12.13 5.22 5.53
CA PHE A 285 -11.19 4.30 4.89
C PHE A 285 -11.96 3.14 4.26
N SER A 286 -11.71 2.86 2.99
CA SER A 286 -12.25 1.69 2.31
C SER A 286 -11.15 0.86 1.65
N VAL A 287 -11.36 -0.43 1.61
CA VAL A 287 -10.54 -1.36 0.84
C VAL A 287 -11.46 -2.16 -0.08
N GLU A 288 -11.17 -2.16 -1.33
CA GLU A 288 -11.86 -2.97 -2.32
C GLU A 288 -10.89 -4.00 -2.87
N TRP A 289 -11.41 -5.17 -3.14
CA TRP A 289 -10.63 -6.22 -3.74
C TRP A 289 -11.45 -6.98 -4.77
N ASP A 290 -10.84 -7.26 -5.88
CA ASP A 290 -11.36 -8.18 -6.88
C ASP A 290 -10.28 -9.17 -7.31
N CYS A 291 -10.73 -10.35 -7.69
CA CYS A 291 -9.85 -11.37 -8.24
C CYS A 291 -10.56 -12.22 -9.29
N GLU A 292 -9.76 -12.73 -10.22
CA GLU A 292 -10.20 -13.69 -11.22
C GLU A 292 -9.47 -15.01 -10.99
N ALA A 293 -10.23 -16.10 -10.94
CA ALA A 293 -9.72 -17.46 -10.79
C ALA A 293 -10.28 -18.40 -11.87
N LEU A 294 -9.63 -19.54 -12.07
CA LEU A 294 -10.22 -20.61 -12.86
C LEU A 294 -11.44 -21.19 -12.14
N PHE A 295 -12.46 -21.57 -12.88
CA PHE A 295 -13.60 -22.25 -12.32
C PHE A 295 -13.37 -23.77 -12.40
N ASP A 296 -12.56 -24.28 -11.49
CA ASP A 296 -12.19 -25.69 -11.37
C ASP A 296 -12.93 -26.41 -10.24
N ASP A 297 -13.43 -25.64 -9.26
CA ASP A 297 -14.27 -26.13 -8.18
C ASP A 297 -15.38 -25.14 -7.79
N THR A 298 -16.18 -25.50 -6.81
CA THR A 298 -17.32 -24.69 -6.33
C THR A 298 -17.03 -23.90 -5.06
N THR A 299 -15.84 -24.00 -4.51
CA THR A 299 -15.48 -23.47 -3.18
C THR A 299 -15.72 -21.99 -3.08
N LEU A 300 -15.18 -21.21 -4.02
CA LEU A 300 -15.30 -19.74 -4.02
C LEU A 300 -16.74 -19.29 -4.29
N ARG A 301 -17.43 -19.97 -5.20
CA ARG A 301 -18.86 -19.76 -5.43
C ARG A 301 -19.68 -19.99 -4.16
N ASP A 302 -19.41 -21.07 -3.46
CA ASP A 302 -20.16 -21.45 -2.25
C ASP A 302 -19.88 -20.50 -1.09
N TYR A 303 -18.68 -19.87 -1.02
CA TYR A 303 -18.40 -18.76 -0.10
C TYR A 303 -19.29 -17.56 -0.39
N ALA A 304 -19.43 -17.17 -1.66
CA ALA A 304 -20.28 -16.04 -2.05
C ALA A 304 -21.78 -16.35 -1.79
N LEU A 305 -22.29 -17.48 -2.25
CA LEU A 305 -23.70 -17.86 -2.10
C LEU A 305 -24.12 -18.01 -0.64
N ASN A 306 -23.24 -18.48 0.21
CA ASN A 306 -23.52 -18.66 1.66
C ASN A 306 -23.16 -17.43 2.48
N SER A 307 -22.78 -16.31 1.84
CA SER A 307 -22.38 -15.05 2.51
C SER A 307 -21.32 -15.28 3.59
N GLN A 308 -20.39 -16.19 3.33
CA GLN A 308 -19.34 -16.54 4.29
C GLN A 308 -18.33 -15.38 4.40
N LYS A 309 -17.83 -15.19 5.63
CA LYS A 309 -16.73 -14.25 5.90
C LYS A 309 -15.46 -15.04 6.03
N LYS A 310 -14.42 -14.61 5.33
CA LYS A 310 -13.12 -15.28 5.32
C LYS A 310 -12.01 -14.28 5.59
N ALA A 311 -10.92 -14.78 6.16
CA ALA A 311 -9.63 -14.08 6.09
C ALA A 311 -8.97 -14.42 4.75
N VAL A 312 -8.29 -13.46 4.16
CA VAL A 312 -7.63 -13.63 2.86
C VAL A 312 -6.22 -13.09 2.94
N ARG A 313 -5.28 -13.85 2.42
CA ARG A 313 -3.89 -13.44 2.25
C ARG A 313 -3.53 -13.51 0.78
N PHE A 314 -3.12 -12.37 0.26
CA PHE A 314 -2.28 -12.32 -0.92
C PHE A 314 -0.82 -12.22 -0.47
N TYR A 315 0.07 -12.98 -1.09
CA TYR A 315 1.49 -12.87 -0.81
C TYR A 315 2.33 -13.15 -2.05
N ALA A 316 3.50 -12.50 -2.11
CA ALA A 316 4.51 -12.74 -3.10
C ALA A 316 5.86 -12.92 -2.41
N GLU A 317 6.60 -13.97 -2.79
CA GLU A 317 7.91 -14.29 -2.24
C GLU A 317 8.96 -14.33 -3.36
N ASN A 318 9.98 -13.51 -3.24
CA ASN A 318 11.10 -13.44 -4.16
C ASN A 318 12.37 -13.93 -3.48
N ASN A 319 13.05 -14.88 -4.11
CA ASN A 319 14.33 -15.42 -3.65
C ASN A 319 15.39 -15.29 -4.75
N ALA A 320 15.32 -14.24 -5.53
CA ALA A 320 16.30 -13.96 -6.57
C ALA A 320 17.66 -13.61 -5.93
N ASN A 321 18.72 -14.12 -6.50
CA ASN A 321 20.10 -13.86 -6.07
C ASN A 321 20.47 -14.29 -4.64
N GLY A 322 19.62 -15.10 -3.97
CA GLY A 322 19.85 -15.54 -2.58
C GLY A 322 19.34 -14.57 -1.53
N ASP A 323 18.80 -13.43 -1.92
CA ASP A 323 18.19 -12.43 -1.04
C ASP A 323 16.69 -12.69 -0.98
N PHE A 324 16.19 -13.06 0.20
CA PHE A 324 14.77 -13.30 0.41
C PHE A 324 14.03 -11.98 0.62
N SER A 325 13.04 -11.73 -0.19
CA SER A 325 12.09 -10.64 0.00
C SER A 325 10.66 -11.13 -0.17
N ALA A 326 9.72 -10.54 0.56
CA ALA A 326 8.34 -10.95 0.47
C ALA A 326 7.38 -9.81 0.81
N ILE A 327 6.20 -9.87 0.23
CA ILE A 327 5.07 -9.00 0.56
C ILE A 327 3.90 -9.90 0.93
N TYR A 328 3.27 -9.63 2.08
CA TYR A 328 2.02 -10.25 2.49
C TYR A 328 0.99 -9.16 2.69
N VAL A 329 -0.17 -9.29 2.07
CA VAL A 329 -1.32 -8.43 2.27
C VAL A 329 -2.41 -9.28 2.91
N ASP A 330 -2.70 -9.03 4.18
CA ASP A 330 -3.68 -9.76 4.97
C ASP A 330 -4.94 -8.92 5.15
N LEU A 331 -6.05 -9.47 4.75
CA LEU A 331 -7.40 -8.97 5.00
C LEU A 331 -8.08 -9.91 6.01
N PHE A 332 -8.40 -9.38 7.19
CA PHE A 332 -8.82 -10.21 8.31
C PHE A 332 -10.26 -10.70 8.23
N LYS A 333 -11.12 -9.89 7.62
CA LYS A 333 -12.54 -10.22 7.49
C LYS A 333 -13.11 -9.68 6.19
N VAL A 334 -13.23 -10.55 5.24
CA VAL A 334 -13.71 -10.24 3.90
C VAL A 334 -15.06 -10.92 3.69
N TRP A 335 -16.02 -10.16 3.21
CA TRP A 335 -17.31 -10.67 2.79
C TRP A 335 -17.34 -10.76 1.27
N LEU A 336 -17.58 -11.97 0.76
CA LEU A 336 -17.77 -12.21 -0.65
C LEU A 336 -19.20 -11.79 -1.00
N ASN A 337 -19.35 -10.68 -1.66
CA ASN A 337 -20.68 -10.09 -1.94
C ASN A 337 -21.13 -10.26 -3.38
N ASP A 338 -20.22 -10.54 -4.29
CA ASP A 338 -20.58 -10.78 -5.69
C ASP A 338 -19.70 -11.88 -6.30
N TRP A 339 -20.29 -12.67 -7.17
CA TRP A 339 -19.65 -13.76 -7.88
C TRP A 339 -20.22 -13.87 -9.29
N THR A 340 -19.36 -13.87 -10.27
CA THR A 340 -19.77 -14.01 -11.66
C THR A 340 -18.94 -15.08 -12.34
N LYS A 341 -19.60 -15.98 -13.05
CA LYS A 341 -18.96 -16.94 -13.93
C LYS A 341 -18.96 -16.40 -15.35
N THR A 342 -17.78 -16.36 -15.95
CA THR A 342 -17.62 -15.95 -17.35
C THR A 342 -17.24 -17.16 -18.17
N ASP A 343 -18.06 -17.47 -19.18
CA ASP A 343 -17.76 -18.47 -20.18
C ASP A 343 -17.99 -17.87 -21.59
N SER A 344 -17.09 -18.13 -22.48
CA SER A 344 -17.24 -17.80 -23.89
C SER A 344 -16.84 -18.99 -24.74
N ASN A 345 -17.31 -18.99 -26.00
CA ASN A 345 -17.07 -20.08 -26.89
C ASN A 345 -15.56 -20.27 -27.16
N ASN A 346 -15.03 -21.44 -26.87
CA ASN A 346 -13.61 -21.82 -26.96
C ASN A 346 -12.68 -21.20 -25.92
N GLU A 347 -13.19 -20.63 -24.82
CA GLU A 347 -12.37 -20.11 -23.72
C GLU A 347 -12.48 -20.97 -22.44
N ILE A 348 -11.46 -20.90 -21.61
CA ILE A 348 -11.48 -21.55 -20.31
C ILE A 348 -12.46 -20.78 -19.41
N VAL A 349 -13.30 -21.53 -18.72
CA VAL A 349 -14.28 -20.92 -17.80
C VAL A 349 -13.58 -20.30 -16.62
N LYS A 350 -13.88 -19.03 -16.38
CA LYS A 350 -13.33 -18.23 -15.29
C LYS A 350 -14.43 -17.79 -14.34
N GLN A 351 -14.02 -17.44 -13.13
CA GLN A 351 -14.88 -16.84 -12.13
C GLN A 351 -14.25 -15.55 -11.60
N THR A 352 -15.04 -14.51 -11.54
CA THR A 352 -14.65 -13.21 -11.00
C THR A 352 -15.39 -12.97 -9.71
N MET A 353 -14.70 -12.47 -8.72
CA MET A 353 -15.24 -12.22 -7.39
C MET A 353 -14.91 -10.81 -6.97
N TRP A 354 -15.87 -10.14 -6.36
CA TRP A 354 -15.71 -8.86 -5.67
C TRP A 354 -15.95 -9.04 -4.19
N PHE A 355 -15.11 -8.37 -3.42
CA PHE A 355 -15.08 -8.51 -1.98
C PHE A 355 -15.24 -7.16 -1.31
N THR A 356 -16.06 -7.13 -0.28
CA THR A 356 -16.14 -6.01 0.64
C THR A 356 -15.51 -6.41 1.97
N TRP A 357 -14.58 -5.61 2.43
CA TRP A 357 -13.92 -5.83 3.69
C TRP A 357 -14.76 -5.36 4.88
N GLN A 358 -14.50 -5.93 6.03
CA GLN A 358 -15.08 -5.54 7.29
C GLN A 358 -13.99 -5.44 8.36
N TYR A 359 -14.19 -4.56 9.33
CA TYR A 359 -13.31 -4.51 10.49
C TYR A 359 -13.47 -5.78 11.33
N SER A 360 -12.36 -6.43 11.66
CA SER A 360 -12.35 -7.55 12.59
C SER A 360 -12.18 -7.04 14.01
N ASN A 361 -13.17 -7.30 14.87
CA ASN A 361 -13.06 -6.99 16.30
C ASN A 361 -12.13 -7.95 17.04
N GLU A 362 -11.88 -9.13 16.51
CA GLU A 362 -10.98 -10.12 17.09
C GLU A 362 -9.53 -9.77 16.85
N ASP A 363 -9.22 -9.33 15.62
CA ASP A 363 -7.86 -8.99 15.21
C ASP A 363 -7.52 -7.51 15.36
N TRP A 364 -8.52 -6.66 15.69
CA TRP A 364 -8.39 -5.22 15.83
C TRP A 364 -7.84 -4.54 14.56
N ALA A 365 -8.07 -5.15 13.42
CA ALA A 365 -7.54 -4.72 12.14
C ALA A 365 -8.52 -4.97 11.00
N THR A 366 -8.29 -4.29 9.90
CA THR A 366 -8.99 -4.46 8.62
C THR A 366 -8.05 -5.10 7.62
N ILE A 367 -6.90 -4.46 7.46
CA ILE A 367 -5.82 -4.80 6.53
C ILE A 367 -4.49 -4.64 7.25
N GLU A 368 -3.58 -5.52 6.96
CA GLU A 368 -2.17 -5.38 7.27
C GLU A 368 -1.33 -5.73 6.05
N ILE A 369 -0.27 -4.98 5.86
CA ILE A 369 0.76 -5.30 4.88
C ILE A 369 2.05 -5.61 5.63
N VAL A 370 2.67 -6.73 5.28
CA VAL A 370 3.99 -7.12 5.79
C VAL A 370 4.96 -7.10 4.62
N LEU A 371 6.03 -6.34 4.76
CA LEU A 371 7.15 -6.33 3.83
C LEU A 371 8.36 -6.95 4.51
N ILE A 372 9.03 -7.85 3.82
CA ILE A 372 10.26 -8.50 4.29
C ILE A 372 11.39 -8.15 3.33
N ASN A 373 12.47 -7.59 3.88
CA ASN A 373 13.66 -7.20 3.12
C ASN A 373 14.90 -7.84 3.73
N TRP A 374 15.84 -8.24 2.89
CA TRP A 374 17.12 -8.77 3.32
C TRP A 374 18.02 -7.72 3.99
N ASN A 375 17.96 -6.47 3.58
CA ASN A 375 18.83 -5.41 4.08
C ASN A 375 18.12 -4.45 5.05
N SER A 376 18.59 -4.41 6.30
CA SER A 376 18.06 -3.54 7.36
C SER A 376 18.69 -2.14 7.42
N THR A 377 19.54 -1.76 6.49
CA THR A 377 20.39 -0.56 6.61
C THR A 377 19.78 0.73 6.06
N TRP A 378 18.59 0.68 5.48
CA TRP A 378 17.97 1.83 4.80
C TRP A 378 16.87 2.55 5.59
N TYR A 379 16.51 2.10 6.81
CA TYR A 379 15.41 2.68 7.56
C TYR A 379 15.76 3.02 9.01
#